data_f05e44184dd5ba225507c09e347610bf
#
_entry.id   f05e44184dd5ba225507c09e347610bf
#
_cell.length_a   1.000
_cell.length_b   1.000
_cell.length_c   1.000
_cell.angle_alpha   90.00
_cell.angle_beta   90.00
_cell.angle_gamma   90.00
#
_symmetry.space_group_name_H-M   'P 1'
#
loop_
_entity.id
_entity.type
_entity.pdbx_description
1 polymer ?
#
loop_
_entity_poly.entity_id
_entity_poly.type
_entity_poly.pdbx_seq_one_letter_code
_entity_poly.pdbx_strand_id
1 'polypeptide(L)'
;MNWWAYVRLAAAVLGAAAITRQAWLVISNALASDTEWGSHLPTVVTNFFSYFTILSNLVAVVALAIGGIWMLRNRRTSDAEPAWLATLLVCASTYMIVTGIVYNILLRNIALAGLSDVWTNETLHVAIPVVMLLDVLLAPRRRALPWSVLWIVAAFPIVWAAYTLIRAEFITAPLTGYSWWYPYPFLNPHEVPAGYIGVAGYVLGIAVVIVAVGAFVVWIGRRRGIRS
;
A
#
# COMPACT_ATOMS: atom_id res chain seq x y z
N MET A 1 1.77 -14.99 24.13
CA MET A 1 0.77 -15.62 23.21
C MET A 1 1.32 -15.56 21.77
N ASN A 2 1.64 -16.74 21.22
CA ASN A 2 2.30 -16.79 19.89
C ASN A 2 1.32 -16.86 18.70
N TRP A 3 -0.01 -16.89 18.99
CA TRP A 3 -1.01 -17.00 17.94
C TRP A 3 -1.00 -15.82 16.95
N TRP A 4 -0.61 -14.61 17.44
CA TRP A 4 -0.50 -13.43 16.58
C TRP A 4 0.54 -13.57 15.46
N ALA A 5 1.59 -14.36 15.69
CA ALA A 5 2.55 -14.71 14.66
C ALA A 5 1.88 -15.43 13.47
N TYR A 6 0.98 -16.35 13.76
CA TYR A 6 0.23 -17.06 12.70
C TYR A 6 -0.75 -16.15 11.97
N VAL A 7 -1.37 -15.18 12.67
CA VAL A 7 -2.20 -14.14 12.00
C VAL A 7 -1.38 -13.33 11.01
N ARG A 8 -0.19 -12.85 11.42
CA ARG A 8 0.72 -12.13 10.52
C ARG A 8 1.11 -12.99 9.31
N LEU A 9 1.49 -14.24 9.51
CA LEU A 9 1.89 -15.14 8.43
C LEU A 9 0.74 -15.48 7.49
N ALA A 10 -0.46 -15.75 8.01
CA ALA A 10 -1.65 -16.01 7.20
C ALA A 10 -2.02 -14.78 6.35
N ALA A 11 -1.97 -13.58 6.93
CA ALA A 11 -2.22 -12.35 6.20
C ALA A 11 -1.14 -12.06 5.14
N ALA A 12 0.13 -12.37 5.42
CA ALA A 12 1.21 -12.28 4.43
C ALA A 12 0.97 -13.22 3.24
N VAL A 13 0.56 -14.46 3.49
CA VAL A 13 0.23 -15.43 2.42
C VAL A 13 -0.98 -14.95 1.62
N LEU A 14 -2.04 -14.47 2.28
CA LEU A 14 -3.24 -13.95 1.62
C LEU A 14 -2.91 -12.74 0.73
N GLY A 15 -2.16 -11.78 1.26
CA GLY A 15 -1.72 -10.60 0.50
C GLY A 15 -0.84 -10.96 -0.69
N ALA A 16 0.12 -11.88 -0.52
CA ALA A 16 0.95 -12.37 -1.61
C ALA A 16 0.14 -13.07 -2.69
N ALA A 17 -0.83 -13.91 -2.31
CA ALA A 17 -1.74 -14.58 -3.25
C ALA A 17 -2.57 -13.56 -4.04
N ALA A 18 -3.11 -12.53 -3.38
CA ALA A 18 -3.89 -11.47 -4.04
C ALA A 18 -3.02 -10.65 -5.01
N ILE A 19 -1.78 -10.26 -4.63
CA ILE A 19 -0.86 -9.55 -5.52
C ILE A 19 -0.51 -10.41 -6.74
N THR A 20 -0.22 -11.70 -6.54
CA THR A 20 0.10 -12.65 -7.62
C THR A 20 -1.08 -12.80 -8.58
N ARG A 21 -2.30 -12.94 -8.05
CA ARG A 21 -3.51 -13.03 -8.86
C ARG A 21 -3.76 -11.75 -9.65
N GLN A 22 -3.57 -10.59 -9.03
CA GLN A 22 -3.70 -9.29 -9.69
C GLN A 22 -2.68 -9.15 -10.85
N ALA A 23 -1.41 -9.53 -10.60
CA ALA A 23 -0.37 -9.52 -11.63
C ALA A 23 -0.73 -10.45 -12.79
N TRP A 24 -1.21 -11.66 -12.49
CA TRP A 24 -1.69 -12.60 -13.49
C TRP A 24 -2.78 -12.01 -14.38
N LEU A 25 -3.81 -11.38 -13.79
CA LEU A 25 -4.91 -10.77 -14.54
C LEU A 25 -4.40 -9.66 -15.48
N VAL A 26 -3.57 -8.78 -14.96
CA VAL A 26 -3.02 -7.65 -15.74
C VAL A 26 -2.15 -8.15 -16.89
N ILE A 27 -1.28 -9.13 -16.65
CA ILE A 27 -0.41 -9.72 -17.69
C ILE A 27 -1.23 -10.50 -18.72
N SER A 28 -2.20 -11.31 -18.27
CA SER A 28 -3.06 -12.09 -19.19
C SER A 28 -3.87 -11.19 -20.11
N ASN A 29 -4.41 -10.08 -19.59
CA ASN A 29 -5.13 -9.10 -20.39
C ASN A 29 -4.20 -8.42 -21.41
N ALA A 30 -2.96 -8.11 -21.04
CA ALA A 30 -1.99 -7.55 -21.97
C ALA A 30 -1.62 -8.52 -23.08
N LEU A 31 -1.43 -9.81 -22.76
CA LEU A 31 -1.13 -10.85 -23.77
C LEU A 31 -2.32 -11.12 -24.72
N ALA A 32 -3.54 -10.83 -24.29
CA ALA A 32 -4.75 -10.97 -25.09
C ALA A 32 -5.15 -9.67 -25.82
N SER A 33 -4.38 -8.59 -25.68
CA SER A 33 -4.69 -7.30 -26.29
C SER A 33 -4.27 -7.26 -27.75
N ASP A 34 -5.19 -6.78 -28.61
CA ASP A 34 -4.97 -6.59 -30.05
C ASP A 34 -4.33 -5.23 -30.38
N THR A 35 -4.10 -4.36 -29.40
CA THR A 35 -3.50 -3.05 -29.60
C THR A 35 -2.01 -3.04 -29.24
N GLU A 36 -1.21 -2.27 -29.98
CA GLU A 36 0.23 -2.15 -29.76
C GLU A 36 0.55 -1.66 -28.34
N TRP A 37 -0.19 -0.64 -27.87
CA TRP A 37 -0.01 -0.10 -26.51
C TRP A 37 -0.54 -1.03 -25.42
N GLY A 38 -1.61 -1.79 -25.68
CA GLY A 38 -2.21 -2.75 -24.75
C GLY A 38 -1.34 -3.99 -24.53
N SER A 39 -0.68 -4.46 -25.59
CA SER A 39 0.21 -5.64 -25.56
C SER A 39 1.64 -5.33 -25.12
N HIS A 40 2.02 -4.05 -24.92
CA HIS A 40 3.37 -3.67 -24.52
C HIS A 40 3.66 -4.02 -23.06
N LEU A 41 4.07 -5.25 -22.82
CA LEU A 41 4.32 -5.82 -21.48
C LEU A 41 5.22 -4.96 -20.57
N PRO A 42 6.34 -4.36 -21.04
CA PRO A 42 7.16 -3.52 -20.17
C PRO A 42 6.38 -2.36 -19.56
N THR A 43 5.53 -1.67 -20.35
CA THR A 43 4.66 -0.59 -19.84
C THR A 43 3.61 -1.13 -18.88
N VAL A 44 2.94 -2.22 -19.22
CA VAL A 44 1.89 -2.83 -18.38
C VAL A 44 2.45 -3.26 -17.02
N VAL A 45 3.59 -3.95 -16.99
CA VAL A 45 4.25 -4.40 -15.75
C VAL A 45 4.74 -3.21 -14.93
N THR A 46 5.34 -2.20 -15.57
CA THR A 46 5.79 -1.00 -14.85
C THR A 46 4.59 -0.23 -14.28
N ASN A 47 3.48 -0.12 -15.02
CA ASN A 47 2.25 0.48 -14.53
C ASN A 47 1.68 -0.29 -13.33
N PHE A 48 1.70 -1.63 -13.34
CA PHE A 48 1.29 -2.45 -12.21
C PHE A 48 2.06 -2.09 -10.94
N PHE A 49 3.39 -1.97 -11.01
CA PHE A 49 4.21 -1.54 -9.87
C PHE A 49 4.18 -0.04 -9.59
N SER A 50 3.47 0.75 -10.40
CA SER A 50 3.27 2.18 -10.13
C SER A 50 2.03 2.47 -9.28
N TYR A 51 1.15 1.48 -9.06
CA TYR A 51 0.05 1.62 -8.11
C TYR A 51 0.55 1.64 -6.66
N PHE A 52 0.16 2.68 -5.91
CA PHE A 52 0.46 2.76 -4.48
C PHE A 52 -0.09 1.55 -3.71
N THR A 53 -1.26 1.06 -4.09
CA THR A 53 -1.87 -0.15 -3.53
C THR A 53 -0.95 -1.37 -3.64
N ILE A 54 -0.34 -1.59 -4.80
CA ILE A 54 0.55 -2.74 -5.01
C ILE A 54 1.81 -2.60 -4.16
N LEU A 55 2.44 -1.44 -4.18
CA LEU A 55 3.66 -1.19 -3.41
C LEU A 55 3.41 -1.26 -1.90
N SER A 56 2.32 -0.66 -1.40
CA SER A 56 1.96 -0.71 0.02
C SER A 56 1.64 -2.12 0.50
N ASN A 57 0.93 -2.92 -0.33
CA ASN A 57 0.67 -4.33 -0.03
C ASN A 57 1.95 -5.18 -0.04
N LEU A 58 2.90 -4.94 -0.97
CA LEU A 58 4.20 -5.61 -0.96
C LEU A 58 4.97 -5.32 0.34
N VAL A 59 5.02 -4.05 0.76
CA VAL A 59 5.64 -3.67 2.03
C VAL A 59 4.94 -4.35 3.21
N ALA A 60 3.59 -4.42 3.19
CA ALA A 60 2.82 -5.09 4.24
C ALA A 60 3.07 -6.60 4.29
N VAL A 61 3.09 -7.28 3.13
CA VAL A 61 3.41 -8.72 3.03
C VAL A 61 4.79 -9.01 3.64
N VAL A 62 5.80 -8.22 3.26
CA VAL A 62 7.16 -8.37 3.79
C VAL A 62 7.20 -8.10 5.31
N ALA A 63 6.57 -7.02 5.77
CA ALA A 63 6.53 -6.65 7.19
C ALA A 63 5.82 -7.70 8.04
N LEU A 64 4.69 -8.22 7.58
CA LEU A 64 3.91 -9.26 8.26
C LEU A 64 4.67 -10.60 8.28
N ALA A 65 5.28 -11.01 7.16
CA ALA A 65 6.07 -12.23 7.08
C ALA A 65 7.27 -12.19 8.05
N ILE A 66 8.08 -11.14 7.96
CA ILE A 66 9.24 -10.96 8.84
C ILE A 66 8.81 -10.83 10.29
N GLY A 67 7.77 -10.03 10.57
CA GLY A 67 7.23 -9.87 11.92
C GLY A 67 6.69 -11.16 12.52
N GLY A 68 5.98 -11.98 11.73
CA GLY A 68 5.49 -13.29 12.14
C GLY A 68 6.62 -14.27 12.43
N ILE A 69 7.61 -14.38 11.52
CA ILE A 69 8.80 -15.24 11.69
C ILE A 69 9.61 -14.79 12.92
N TRP A 70 9.80 -13.48 13.08
CA TRP A 70 10.51 -12.95 14.25
C TRP A 70 9.83 -13.36 15.57
N MET A 71 8.52 -13.24 15.66
CA MET A 71 7.74 -13.64 16.83
C MET A 71 7.89 -15.14 17.14
N LEU A 72 7.91 -16.01 16.14
CA LEU A 72 8.08 -17.46 16.31
C LEU A 72 9.49 -17.81 16.77
N ARG A 73 10.51 -17.19 16.20
CA ARG A 73 11.93 -17.41 16.57
C ARG A 73 12.22 -16.94 18.01
N ASN A 74 11.61 -15.84 18.40
CA ASN A 74 11.81 -15.24 19.74
C ASN A 74 10.68 -15.57 20.73
N ARG A 75 9.99 -16.70 20.53
CA ARG A 75 8.82 -17.08 21.34
C ARG A 75 9.09 -17.28 22.84
N ARG A 76 10.35 -17.49 23.22
CA ARG A 76 10.79 -17.71 24.60
C ARG A 76 11.22 -16.44 25.32
N THR A 77 11.35 -15.32 24.64
CA THR A 77 11.70 -14.02 25.23
C THR A 77 10.48 -13.11 25.28
N SER A 78 10.52 -12.10 26.11
CA SER A 78 9.54 -11.01 26.18
C SER A 78 10.03 -9.73 25.52
N ASP A 79 11.16 -9.78 24.80
CA ASP A 79 11.79 -8.62 24.19
C ASP A 79 10.85 -7.94 23.17
N ALA A 80 10.95 -6.63 23.07
CA ALA A 80 10.30 -5.86 22.02
C ALA A 80 10.92 -6.18 20.65
N GLU A 81 10.14 -6.04 19.60
CA GLU A 81 10.64 -6.14 18.22
C GLU A 81 11.81 -5.16 17.97
N PRO A 82 12.80 -5.53 17.13
CA PRO A 82 13.94 -4.66 16.81
C PRO A 82 13.47 -3.34 16.18
N ALA A 83 14.20 -2.25 16.36
CA ALA A 83 13.81 -0.91 15.91
C ALA A 83 13.52 -0.87 14.39
N TRP A 84 14.34 -1.52 13.56
CA TRP A 84 14.14 -1.57 12.12
C TRP A 84 12.83 -2.29 11.73
N LEU A 85 12.48 -3.39 12.43
CA LEU A 85 11.23 -4.13 12.19
C LEU A 85 10.02 -3.32 12.66
N ALA A 86 10.12 -2.67 13.82
CA ALA A 86 9.10 -1.75 14.31
C ALA A 86 8.85 -0.61 13.32
N THR A 87 9.91 -0.02 12.75
CA THR A 87 9.83 1.03 11.72
C THR A 87 9.14 0.50 10.46
N LEU A 88 9.54 -0.68 9.98
CA LEU A 88 8.91 -1.31 8.81
C LEU A 88 7.41 -1.56 9.04
N LEU A 89 7.03 -2.07 10.21
CA LEU A 89 5.63 -2.29 10.59
C LEU A 89 4.84 -0.99 10.72
N VAL A 90 5.45 0.10 11.21
CA VAL A 90 4.81 1.42 11.26
C VAL A 90 4.57 1.95 9.85
N CYS A 91 5.55 1.87 8.94
CA CYS A 91 5.39 2.26 7.54
C CYS A 91 4.29 1.43 6.87
N ALA A 92 4.37 0.10 6.96
CA ALA A 92 3.39 -0.81 6.36
C ALA A 92 1.97 -0.55 6.87
N SER A 93 1.80 -0.39 8.20
CA SER A 93 0.51 -0.10 8.81
C SER A 93 -0.06 1.23 8.33
N THR A 94 0.77 2.28 8.30
CA THR A 94 0.35 3.60 7.82
C THR A 94 -0.11 3.54 6.37
N TYR A 95 0.70 2.95 5.50
CA TYR A 95 0.38 2.88 4.06
C TYR A 95 -0.88 2.06 3.80
N MET A 96 -1.05 0.93 4.47
CA MET A 96 -2.23 0.08 4.30
C MET A 96 -3.51 0.71 4.85
N ILE A 97 -3.47 1.34 6.02
CA ILE A 97 -4.64 2.04 6.57
C ILE A 97 -5.05 3.18 5.63
N VAL A 98 -4.08 3.95 5.11
CA VAL A 98 -4.35 5.02 4.12
C VAL A 98 -4.91 4.43 2.82
N THR A 99 -4.34 3.33 2.32
CA THR A 99 -4.86 2.61 1.13
C THR A 99 -6.33 2.23 1.33
N GLY A 100 -6.68 1.66 2.48
CA GLY A 100 -8.06 1.32 2.81
C GLY A 100 -8.98 2.54 2.88
N ILE A 101 -8.55 3.64 3.49
CA ILE A 101 -9.33 4.90 3.58
C ILE A 101 -9.56 5.49 2.19
N VAL A 102 -8.48 5.69 1.41
CA VAL A 102 -8.55 6.31 0.08
C VAL A 102 -9.40 5.46 -0.87
N TYR A 103 -9.22 4.13 -0.86
CA TYR A 103 -10.04 3.25 -1.68
C TYR A 103 -11.52 3.38 -1.35
N ASN A 104 -11.90 3.25 -0.09
CA ASN A 104 -13.31 3.26 0.31
C ASN A 104 -14.01 4.61 0.10
N ILE A 105 -13.28 5.73 0.16
CA ILE A 105 -13.83 7.07 -0.02
C ILE A 105 -13.81 7.50 -1.49
N LEU A 106 -12.72 7.24 -2.23
CA LEU A 106 -12.51 7.83 -3.55
C LEU A 106 -12.62 6.82 -4.71
N LEU A 107 -12.36 5.51 -4.48
CA LEU A 107 -12.12 4.57 -5.56
C LEU A 107 -13.11 3.39 -5.62
N ARG A 108 -13.84 3.12 -4.54
CA ARG A 108 -14.70 1.92 -4.43
C ARG A 108 -15.73 1.79 -5.57
N ASN A 109 -16.24 2.90 -6.07
CA ASN A 109 -17.27 2.94 -7.10
C ASN A 109 -16.70 3.03 -8.53
N ILE A 110 -15.36 2.98 -8.68
CA ILE A 110 -14.73 2.97 -10.00
C ILE A 110 -14.73 1.55 -10.56
N ALA A 111 -15.14 1.40 -11.83
CA ALA A 111 -15.19 0.12 -12.49
C ALA A 111 -13.78 -0.51 -12.59
N LEU A 112 -13.69 -1.81 -12.30
CA LEU A 112 -12.41 -2.54 -12.29
C LEU A 112 -11.85 -2.79 -13.71
N ALA A 113 -12.62 -2.55 -14.74
CA ALA A 113 -12.25 -2.69 -16.17
C ALA A 113 -11.52 -4.01 -16.52
N GLY A 114 -11.86 -5.12 -15.82
CA GLY A 114 -11.21 -6.41 -16.00
C GLY A 114 -9.79 -6.54 -15.42
N LEU A 115 -9.25 -5.48 -14.84
CA LEU A 115 -7.90 -5.47 -14.27
C LEU A 115 -7.81 -6.13 -12.89
N SER A 116 -8.95 -6.38 -12.23
CA SER A 116 -9.03 -7.05 -10.93
C SER A 116 -10.33 -7.82 -10.82
N ASP A 117 -10.33 -8.86 -9.99
CA ASP A 117 -11.55 -9.53 -9.54
C ASP A 117 -11.95 -9.08 -8.12
N VAL A 118 -13.20 -9.37 -7.74
CA VAL A 118 -13.78 -8.86 -6.49
C VAL A 118 -12.97 -9.31 -5.26
N TRP A 119 -12.57 -10.59 -5.17
CA TRP A 119 -11.86 -11.06 -3.99
C TRP A 119 -10.46 -10.45 -3.86
N THR A 120 -9.75 -10.30 -4.98
CA THR A 120 -8.43 -9.67 -5.03
C THR A 120 -8.52 -8.22 -4.60
N ASN A 121 -9.49 -7.51 -5.18
CA ASN A 121 -9.74 -6.11 -4.88
C ASN A 121 -10.09 -5.87 -3.40
N GLU A 122 -11.03 -6.65 -2.84
CA GLU A 122 -11.40 -6.55 -1.43
C GLU A 122 -10.24 -6.99 -0.51
N THR A 123 -9.43 -7.96 -0.91
CA THR A 123 -8.26 -8.37 -0.13
C THR A 123 -7.25 -7.25 -0.02
N LEU A 124 -6.86 -6.63 -1.13
CA LEU A 124 -5.82 -5.61 -1.16
C LEU A 124 -6.27 -4.27 -0.56
N HIS A 125 -7.57 -3.94 -0.61
CA HIS A 125 -8.10 -2.65 -0.19
C HIS A 125 -8.91 -2.66 1.10
N VAL A 126 -9.30 -3.84 1.60
CA VAL A 126 -10.09 -3.96 2.85
C VAL A 126 -9.47 -4.97 3.81
N ALA A 127 -9.27 -6.23 3.40
CA ALA A 127 -8.85 -7.27 4.33
C ALA A 127 -7.44 -7.01 4.89
N ILE A 128 -6.43 -6.76 4.04
CA ILE A 128 -5.07 -6.46 4.50
C ILE A 128 -5.01 -5.13 5.27
N PRO A 129 -5.61 -4.01 4.82
CA PRO A 129 -5.75 -2.80 5.65
C PRO A 129 -6.33 -3.04 7.03
N VAL A 130 -7.41 -3.81 7.15
CA VAL A 130 -8.03 -4.16 8.44
C VAL A 130 -7.08 -4.98 9.31
N VAL A 131 -6.41 -6.00 8.75
CA VAL A 131 -5.40 -6.78 9.49
C VAL A 131 -4.27 -5.89 9.99
N MET A 132 -3.78 -4.96 9.18
CA MET A 132 -2.73 -4.01 9.59
C MET A 132 -3.21 -3.06 10.70
N LEU A 133 -4.45 -2.59 10.65
CA LEU A 133 -5.05 -1.82 11.73
C LEU A 133 -5.16 -2.64 13.02
N LEU A 134 -5.63 -3.89 12.92
CA LEU A 134 -5.70 -4.81 14.07
C LEU A 134 -4.31 -5.12 14.62
N ASP A 135 -3.28 -5.24 13.76
CA ASP A 135 -1.89 -5.41 14.19
C ASP A 135 -1.41 -4.21 15.03
N VAL A 136 -1.75 -2.98 14.59
CA VAL A 136 -1.45 -1.78 15.38
C VAL A 136 -2.12 -1.83 16.75
N LEU A 137 -3.40 -2.24 16.79
CA LEU A 137 -4.21 -2.20 18.01
C LEU A 137 -3.97 -3.38 18.95
N LEU A 138 -3.62 -4.57 18.45
CA LEU A 138 -3.66 -5.82 19.22
C LEU A 138 -2.32 -6.55 19.31
N ALA A 139 -1.39 -6.35 18.35
CA ALA A 139 -0.14 -7.11 18.33
C ALA A 139 0.67 -6.88 19.61
N PRO A 140 1.19 -7.95 20.24
CA PRO A 140 2.05 -7.85 21.41
C PRO A 140 3.49 -7.46 21.02
N ARG A 141 4.26 -7.05 22.01
CA ARG A 141 5.72 -6.86 21.91
C ARG A 141 6.15 -5.73 20.97
N ARG A 142 5.24 -4.76 20.71
CA ARG A 142 5.58 -3.59 19.94
C ARG A 142 6.64 -2.75 20.63
N ARG A 143 7.55 -2.19 19.83
CA ARG A 143 8.54 -1.20 20.31
C ARG A 143 7.96 0.21 20.23
N ALA A 144 8.17 1.01 21.26
CA ALA A 144 7.90 2.44 21.21
C ALA A 144 8.96 3.15 20.36
N LEU A 145 8.53 3.80 19.27
CA LEU A 145 9.40 4.56 18.37
C LEU A 145 9.34 6.07 18.66
N PRO A 146 10.42 6.82 18.35
CA PRO A 146 10.41 8.28 18.41
C PRO A 146 9.52 8.88 17.33
N TRP A 147 9.03 10.12 17.55
CA TRP A 147 8.20 10.83 16.55
C TRP A 147 8.95 11.10 15.24
N SER A 148 10.29 11.16 15.26
CA SER A 148 11.11 11.33 14.07
C SER A 148 10.91 10.23 13.01
N VAL A 149 10.37 9.06 13.37
CA VAL A 149 10.02 8.00 12.42
C VAL A 149 8.99 8.48 11.37
N LEU A 150 8.22 9.54 11.67
CA LEU A 150 7.27 10.12 10.71
C LEU A 150 7.94 10.64 9.43
N TRP A 151 9.19 11.08 9.52
CA TRP A 151 9.95 11.45 8.32
C TRP A 151 10.22 10.26 7.40
N ILE A 152 10.48 9.07 7.98
CA ILE A 152 10.65 7.83 7.22
C ILE A 152 9.31 7.42 6.60
N VAL A 153 8.22 7.53 7.37
CA VAL A 153 6.86 7.24 6.87
C VAL A 153 6.48 8.16 5.72
N ALA A 154 6.83 9.45 5.76
CA ALA A 154 6.50 10.40 4.71
C ALA A 154 7.38 10.27 3.46
N ALA A 155 8.60 9.78 3.58
CA ALA A 155 9.58 9.74 2.49
C ALA A 155 9.07 8.94 1.27
N PHE A 156 8.58 7.71 1.48
CA PHE A 156 8.11 6.86 0.38
C PHE A 156 6.93 7.45 -0.39
N PRO A 157 5.82 7.91 0.25
CA PRO A 157 4.70 8.53 -0.47
C PRO A 157 5.11 9.79 -1.25
N ILE A 158 6.02 10.60 -0.73
CA ILE A 158 6.52 11.80 -1.42
C ILE A 158 7.28 11.41 -2.69
N VAL A 159 8.22 10.47 -2.59
CA VAL A 159 8.99 9.98 -3.73
C VAL A 159 8.06 9.32 -4.75
N TRP A 160 7.10 8.52 -4.29
CA TRP A 160 6.12 7.87 -5.16
C TRP A 160 5.24 8.89 -5.89
N ALA A 161 4.75 9.93 -5.22
CA ALA A 161 3.92 10.97 -5.85
C ALA A 161 4.71 11.75 -6.91
N ALA A 162 5.95 12.14 -6.60
CA ALA A 162 6.84 12.81 -7.55
C ALA A 162 7.12 11.92 -8.77
N TYR A 163 7.51 10.66 -8.56
CA TYR A 163 7.70 9.68 -9.62
C TYR A 163 6.46 9.54 -10.50
N THR A 164 5.28 9.37 -9.89
CA THR A 164 4.03 9.15 -10.60
C THR A 164 3.64 10.34 -11.47
N LEU A 165 3.70 11.56 -10.93
CA LEU A 165 3.34 12.78 -11.67
C LEU A 165 4.33 13.07 -12.80
N ILE A 166 5.65 12.87 -12.58
CA ILE A 166 6.66 13.08 -13.62
C ILE A 166 6.50 12.07 -14.74
N ARG A 167 6.32 10.78 -14.39
CA ARG A 167 6.26 9.70 -15.37
C ARG A 167 4.98 9.73 -16.23
N ALA A 168 3.87 10.20 -15.67
CA ALA A 168 2.54 10.06 -16.26
C ALA A 168 2.44 10.55 -17.71
N GLU A 169 3.04 11.70 -18.03
CA GLU A 169 3.00 12.32 -19.35
C GLU A 169 3.91 11.65 -20.40
N PHE A 170 4.72 10.67 -20.00
CA PHE A 170 5.62 9.94 -20.90
C PHE A 170 5.11 8.52 -21.24
N ILE A 171 3.89 8.18 -20.81
CA ILE A 171 3.36 6.82 -20.94
C ILE A 171 2.09 6.82 -21.78
N THR A 172 2.09 6.02 -22.85
CA THR A 172 0.86 5.69 -23.54
C THR A 172 0.03 4.72 -22.70
N ALA A 173 -1.22 5.10 -22.42
CA ALA A 173 -2.12 4.33 -21.59
C ALA A 173 -2.51 2.99 -22.25
N PRO A 174 -2.24 1.84 -21.64
CA PRO A 174 -2.49 0.52 -22.25
C PRO A 174 -3.96 0.24 -22.59
N LEU A 175 -4.91 0.85 -21.86
CA LEU A 175 -6.33 0.61 -22.08
C LEU A 175 -6.96 1.57 -23.11
N THR A 176 -6.47 2.79 -23.21
CA THR A 176 -7.13 3.86 -23.97
C THR A 176 -6.31 4.39 -25.14
N GLY A 177 -4.97 4.15 -25.15
CA GLY A 177 -4.05 4.72 -26.11
C GLY A 177 -3.77 6.22 -25.91
N TYR A 178 -4.25 6.85 -24.82
CA TYR A 178 -3.93 8.25 -24.52
C TYR A 178 -2.43 8.41 -24.29
N SER A 179 -1.89 9.58 -24.65
CA SER A 179 -0.47 9.92 -24.51
C SER A 179 -0.06 10.24 -23.06
N TRP A 180 -0.88 9.89 -22.10
CA TRP A 180 -0.62 9.99 -20.65
C TRP A 180 -1.24 8.80 -19.92
N TRP A 181 -0.68 8.46 -18.73
CA TRP A 181 -1.24 7.44 -17.88
C TRP A 181 -1.06 7.78 -16.40
N TYR A 182 -2.15 7.86 -15.66
CA TYR A 182 -2.17 8.06 -14.21
C TYR A 182 -2.77 6.84 -13.53
N PRO A 183 -2.18 6.35 -12.41
CA PRO A 183 -2.69 5.17 -11.70
C PRO A 183 -4.04 5.42 -11.01
N TYR A 184 -4.38 6.69 -10.76
CA TYR A 184 -5.62 7.08 -10.09
C TYR A 184 -6.24 8.32 -10.73
N PRO A 185 -7.58 8.38 -10.85
CA PRO A 185 -8.28 9.54 -11.43
C PRO A 185 -8.00 10.85 -10.71
N PHE A 186 -7.88 10.82 -9.37
CA PHE A 186 -7.58 12.01 -8.58
C PHE A 186 -6.15 12.58 -8.79
N LEU A 187 -5.27 11.86 -9.47
CA LEU A 187 -3.95 12.34 -9.90
C LEU A 187 -3.93 12.79 -11.36
N ASN A 188 -5.02 12.57 -12.11
CA ASN A 188 -5.10 12.86 -13.52
C ASN A 188 -5.60 14.30 -13.77
N PRO A 189 -4.74 15.25 -14.20
CA PRO A 189 -5.13 16.63 -14.43
C PRO A 189 -6.13 16.79 -15.59
N HIS A 190 -6.26 15.79 -16.48
CA HIS A 190 -7.22 15.79 -17.58
C HIS A 190 -8.64 15.43 -17.13
N GLU A 191 -8.80 14.84 -15.94
CA GLU A 191 -10.10 14.44 -15.37
C GLU A 191 -10.48 15.26 -14.13
N VAL A 192 -9.49 15.73 -13.37
CA VAL A 192 -9.73 16.51 -12.13
C VAL A 192 -10.13 17.95 -12.48
N PRO A 193 -11.22 18.50 -11.90
CA PRO A 193 -11.55 19.91 -12.03
C PRO A 193 -10.39 20.81 -11.61
N ALA A 194 -10.13 21.89 -12.36
CA ALA A 194 -8.98 22.79 -12.23
C ALA A 194 -7.60 22.15 -12.53
N GLY A 195 -7.55 21.00 -13.19
CA GLY A 195 -6.31 20.39 -13.67
C GLY A 195 -5.30 20.14 -12.54
N TYR A 196 -4.03 20.55 -12.74
CA TYR A 196 -2.97 20.35 -11.74
C TYR A 196 -3.22 21.03 -10.38
N ILE A 197 -4.01 22.10 -10.33
CA ILE A 197 -4.37 22.75 -9.05
C ILE A 197 -5.26 21.81 -8.24
N GLY A 198 -6.24 21.17 -8.90
CA GLY A 198 -7.09 20.17 -8.27
C GLY A 198 -6.31 18.93 -7.82
N VAL A 199 -5.38 18.44 -8.66
CA VAL A 199 -4.46 17.35 -8.30
C VAL A 199 -3.62 17.71 -7.07
N ALA A 200 -3.08 18.92 -7.01
CA ALA A 200 -2.33 19.38 -5.83
C ALA A 200 -3.19 19.36 -4.55
N GLY A 201 -4.47 19.72 -4.66
CA GLY A 201 -5.43 19.62 -3.55
C GLY A 201 -5.59 18.19 -3.05
N TYR A 202 -5.76 17.21 -3.95
CA TYR A 202 -5.83 15.79 -3.58
C TYR A 202 -4.53 15.29 -2.94
N VAL A 203 -3.38 15.64 -3.53
CA VAL A 203 -2.05 15.24 -3.00
C VAL A 203 -1.85 15.78 -1.59
N LEU A 204 -2.16 17.06 -1.34
CA LEU A 204 -2.08 17.67 -0.01
C LEU A 204 -3.05 17.01 0.98
N GLY A 205 -4.30 16.77 0.58
CA GLY A 205 -5.28 16.09 1.43
C GLY A 205 -4.81 14.69 1.83
N ILE A 206 -4.32 13.89 0.88
CA ILE A 206 -3.79 12.55 1.16
C ILE A 206 -2.53 12.63 2.03
N ALA A 207 -1.64 13.61 1.81
CA ALA A 207 -0.47 13.81 2.66
C ALA A 207 -0.85 14.09 4.12
N VAL A 208 -1.87 14.91 4.36
CA VAL A 208 -2.42 15.14 5.71
C VAL A 208 -2.94 13.83 6.32
N VAL A 209 -3.67 13.02 5.56
CA VAL A 209 -4.17 11.71 6.03
C VAL A 209 -2.99 10.78 6.36
N ILE A 210 -1.94 10.72 5.54
CA ILE A 210 -0.74 9.91 5.79
C ILE A 210 -0.08 10.32 7.12
N VAL A 211 0.12 11.63 7.32
CA VAL A 211 0.74 12.14 8.56
C VAL A 211 -0.15 11.85 9.78
N ALA A 212 -1.46 12.07 9.68
CA ALA A 212 -2.41 11.82 10.77
C ALA A 212 -2.45 10.33 11.15
N VAL A 213 -2.56 9.43 10.16
CA VAL A 213 -2.54 7.98 10.38
C VAL A 213 -1.19 7.53 10.91
N GLY A 214 -0.08 8.02 10.36
CA GLY A 214 1.26 7.72 10.86
C GLY A 214 1.45 8.15 12.31
N ALA A 215 1.00 9.36 12.66
CA ALA A 215 1.00 9.86 14.03
C ALA A 215 0.15 8.99 14.97
N PHE A 216 -1.04 8.58 14.53
CA PHE A 216 -1.89 7.64 15.27
C PHE A 216 -1.18 6.29 15.51
N VAL A 217 -0.57 5.71 14.49
CA VAL A 217 0.16 4.43 14.60
C VAL A 217 1.33 4.54 15.57
N VAL A 218 2.13 5.62 15.48
CA VAL A 218 3.23 5.89 16.41
C VAL A 218 2.73 6.11 17.84
N TRP A 219 1.66 6.88 18.00
CA TRP A 219 1.05 7.16 19.29
C TRP A 219 0.56 5.88 20.00
N ILE A 220 -0.16 4.99 19.29
CA ILE A 220 -0.57 3.68 19.81
C ILE A 220 0.67 2.86 20.20
N GLY A 221 1.69 2.79 19.31
CA GLY A 221 2.94 2.09 19.58
C GLY A 221 3.64 2.59 20.84
N ARG A 222 3.64 3.90 21.11
CA ARG A 222 4.22 4.50 22.30
C ARG A 222 3.41 4.26 23.57
N ARG A 223 2.07 4.15 23.48
CA ARG A 223 1.21 3.84 24.62
C ARG A 223 1.25 2.37 25.02
N ARG A 224 1.38 1.47 24.05
CA ARG A 224 1.33 0.01 24.26
C ARG A 224 2.69 -0.66 24.20
N GLY A 225 3.69 0.03 23.62
CA GLY A 225 5.01 -0.54 23.37
C GLY A 225 5.89 -0.63 24.61
N ILE A 226 6.80 -1.60 24.55
CA ILE A 226 7.87 -1.75 25.54
C ILE A 226 8.87 -0.62 25.30
N ARG A 227 9.13 0.17 26.33
CA ARG A 227 10.20 1.18 26.34
C ARG A 227 11.50 0.46 26.67
N SER A 228 12.45 0.48 25.76
CA SER A 228 13.82 -0.03 25.96
C SER A 228 14.79 1.11 26.17
#